data_45afa790c4f4623d64513809ec7e782c
#
_entry.id   45afa790c4f4623d64513809ec7e782c
#
_cell.length_a   1.000
_cell.length_b   1.000
_cell.length_c   1.000
_cell.angle_alpha   90.00
_cell.angle_beta   90.00
_cell.angle_gamma   90.00
#
_symmetry.space_group_name_H-M   'P 1'
#
loop_
_entity.id
_entity.type
_entity.pdbx_description
1 polymer ?
#
loop_
_entity_poly.entity_id
_entity_poly.type
_entity_poly.pdbx_seq_one_letter_code
_entity_poly.pdbx_strand_id
1 'polypeptide(L)'
;MSSFGSQIRKRMEELRKAGADVPKIMGEVAEGATIEAVRVATENTPPNGSPLAGTNTRSGEMAQHWSTDSQTIPEMTGSSAKTTLANNMQYASYVNDGHRMDRHYVPGLIKNGSMLEKVDPSVGGIMVGTKTTYVQGLHMKEKAIGKYRATVRKELDKRVRERFK
;
A
#
# COMPACT_ATOMS: atom_id res chain seq x y z
N MET A 1 -28.19 -38.97 -30.91
CA MET A 1 -28.69 -37.68 -30.36
C MET A 1 -28.56 -37.74 -28.84
N SER A 2 -27.86 -36.81 -28.23
CA SER A 2 -27.76 -36.76 -26.76
C SER A 2 -29.09 -36.29 -26.18
N SER A 3 -29.63 -37.04 -25.24
CA SER A 3 -30.90 -36.71 -24.56
C SER A 3 -30.75 -35.35 -23.85
N PHE A 4 -31.81 -34.52 -23.87
CA PHE A 4 -31.87 -33.25 -23.13
C PHE A 4 -31.41 -33.40 -21.68
N GLY A 5 -31.78 -34.48 -21.00
CA GLY A 5 -31.32 -34.78 -19.64
C GLY A 5 -29.80 -35.03 -19.50
N SER A 6 -29.12 -35.53 -20.55
CA SER A 6 -27.68 -35.72 -20.53
C SER A 6 -26.94 -34.37 -20.71
N GLN A 7 -27.48 -33.46 -21.49
CA GLN A 7 -26.93 -32.11 -21.67
C GLN A 7 -27.06 -31.29 -20.39
N ILE A 8 -28.20 -31.36 -19.69
CA ILE A 8 -28.39 -30.71 -18.38
C ILE A 8 -27.39 -31.25 -17.36
N ARG A 9 -27.28 -32.59 -17.23
CA ARG A 9 -26.30 -33.18 -16.29
C ARG A 9 -24.88 -32.74 -16.57
N LYS A 10 -24.47 -32.72 -17.84
CA LYS A 10 -23.17 -32.24 -18.24
C LYS A 10 -22.94 -30.77 -17.83
N ARG A 11 -23.95 -29.93 -18.07
CA ARG A 11 -23.84 -28.48 -17.70
C ARG A 11 -23.79 -28.28 -16.17
N MET A 12 -24.56 -29.06 -15.41
CA MET A 12 -24.50 -29.00 -13.94
C MET A 12 -23.15 -29.46 -13.40
N GLU A 13 -22.52 -30.46 -14.02
CA GLU A 13 -21.18 -30.91 -13.64
C GLU A 13 -20.10 -29.88 -13.99
N GLU A 14 -20.21 -29.23 -15.13
CA GLU A 14 -19.33 -28.09 -15.50
C GLU A 14 -19.44 -26.94 -14.52
N LEU A 15 -20.65 -26.56 -14.12
CA LEU A 15 -20.89 -25.52 -13.10
C LEU A 15 -20.34 -25.91 -11.73
N ARG A 16 -20.48 -27.18 -11.33
CA ARG A 16 -19.90 -27.68 -10.08
C ARG A 16 -18.39 -27.65 -10.08
N LYS A 17 -17.74 -28.05 -11.18
CA LYS A 17 -16.29 -27.95 -11.33
C LYS A 17 -15.83 -26.51 -11.31
N ALA A 18 -16.50 -25.61 -12.01
CA ALA A 18 -16.20 -24.20 -11.99
C ALA A 18 -16.31 -23.61 -10.56
N GLY A 19 -17.33 -24.01 -9.79
CA GLY A 19 -17.50 -23.58 -8.40
C GLY A 19 -16.41 -24.09 -7.46
N ALA A 20 -15.87 -25.28 -7.68
CA ALA A 20 -14.80 -25.85 -6.85
C ALA A 20 -13.48 -25.07 -6.96
N ASP A 21 -13.23 -24.40 -8.09
CA ASP A 21 -12.00 -23.61 -8.31
C ASP A 21 -12.09 -22.16 -7.79
N VAL A 22 -13.28 -21.70 -7.39
CA VAL A 22 -13.49 -20.32 -6.92
C VAL A 22 -12.56 -19.93 -5.78
N PRO A 23 -12.40 -20.72 -4.71
CA PRO A 23 -11.47 -20.33 -3.62
C PRO A 23 -10.04 -20.16 -4.09
N LYS A 24 -9.57 -21.02 -4.98
CA LYS A 24 -8.22 -20.93 -5.55
C LYS A 24 -8.06 -19.64 -6.37
N ILE A 25 -9.02 -19.35 -7.23
CA ILE A 25 -9.03 -18.13 -8.05
C ILE A 25 -9.04 -16.88 -7.15
N MET A 26 -9.86 -16.89 -6.11
CA MET A 26 -9.91 -15.76 -5.16
C MET A 26 -8.58 -15.54 -4.44
N GLY A 27 -7.93 -16.62 -4.01
CA GLY A 27 -6.60 -16.55 -3.39
C GLY A 27 -5.57 -15.94 -4.34
N GLU A 28 -5.44 -16.49 -5.55
CA GLU A 28 -4.48 -16.00 -6.55
C GLU A 28 -4.73 -14.54 -6.95
N VAL A 29 -6.00 -14.14 -7.09
CA VAL A 29 -6.36 -12.75 -7.41
C VAL A 29 -6.06 -11.81 -6.26
N ALA A 30 -6.36 -12.21 -5.01
CA ALA A 30 -6.09 -11.40 -3.82
C ALA A 30 -4.58 -11.21 -3.62
N GLU A 31 -3.79 -12.27 -3.78
CA GLU A 31 -2.34 -12.21 -3.70
C GLU A 31 -1.75 -11.26 -4.74
N GLY A 32 -2.06 -11.48 -6.01
CA GLY A 32 -1.56 -10.63 -7.10
C GLY A 32 -1.98 -9.17 -6.95
N ALA A 33 -3.21 -8.92 -6.54
CA ALA A 33 -3.70 -7.56 -6.30
C ALA A 33 -2.98 -6.88 -5.12
N THR A 34 -2.64 -7.64 -4.07
CA THR A 34 -1.92 -7.10 -2.90
C THR A 34 -0.47 -6.80 -3.25
N ILE A 35 0.20 -7.65 -4.02
CA ILE A 35 1.55 -7.40 -4.53
C ILE A 35 1.58 -6.08 -5.33
N GLU A 36 0.60 -5.87 -6.22
CA GLU A 36 0.47 -4.62 -6.98
C GLU A 36 0.18 -3.41 -6.08
N ALA A 37 -0.61 -3.57 -5.02
CA ALA A 37 -0.86 -2.51 -4.06
C ALA A 37 0.40 -2.14 -3.27
N VAL A 38 1.17 -3.12 -2.80
CA VAL A 38 2.47 -2.92 -2.13
C VAL A 38 3.42 -2.15 -3.05
N ARG A 39 3.52 -2.56 -4.32
CA ARG A 39 4.36 -1.88 -5.30
C ARG A 39 3.98 -0.40 -5.44
N VAL A 40 2.69 -0.10 -5.62
CA VAL A 40 2.20 1.29 -5.74
C VAL A 40 2.44 2.10 -4.46
N ALA A 41 2.24 1.50 -3.28
CA ALA A 41 2.54 2.17 -2.01
C ALA A 41 4.02 2.52 -1.91
N THR A 42 4.90 1.57 -2.23
CA THR A 42 6.37 1.75 -2.22
C THR A 42 6.81 2.84 -3.19
N GLU A 43 6.34 2.81 -4.44
CA GLU A 43 6.68 3.80 -5.47
C GLU A 43 6.23 5.23 -5.13
N ASN A 44 5.15 5.37 -4.36
CA ASN A 44 4.65 6.66 -3.91
C ASN A 44 5.22 7.11 -2.55
N THR A 45 6.07 6.30 -1.92
CA THR A 45 6.71 6.62 -0.65
C THR A 45 8.07 7.26 -0.88
N PRO A 46 8.37 8.44 -0.31
CA PRO A 46 9.70 9.04 -0.42
C PRO A 46 10.80 8.20 0.26
N PRO A 47 12.04 8.21 -0.27
CA PRO A 47 12.50 9.01 -1.41
C PRO A 47 12.16 8.36 -2.74
N ASN A 48 11.39 9.05 -3.56
CA ASN A 48 11.08 8.60 -4.92
C ASN A 48 12.02 9.26 -5.95
N GLY A 49 13.30 8.96 -5.81
CA GLY A 49 14.32 9.28 -6.83
C GLY A 49 14.91 10.68 -6.81
N SER A 50 14.42 11.64 -6.03
CA SER A 50 15.06 12.96 -5.90
C SER A 50 15.63 13.13 -4.50
N PRO A 51 16.96 13.21 -4.33
CA PRO A 51 17.55 13.57 -3.04
C PRO A 51 17.11 15.00 -2.72
N LEU A 52 16.40 15.18 -1.61
CA LEU A 52 16.21 16.51 -1.05
C LEU A 52 17.59 17.01 -0.59
N ALA A 53 18.05 18.10 -1.20
CA ALA A 53 19.24 18.78 -0.74
C ALA A 53 19.06 19.21 0.72
N GLY A 54 19.84 18.63 1.62
CA GLY A 54 19.77 18.91 3.06
C GLY A 54 20.31 17.77 3.90
N THR A 55 20.48 18.03 5.18
CA THR A 55 21.06 17.12 6.19
C THR A 55 20.21 15.89 6.54
N ASN A 56 19.02 15.76 5.98
CA ASN A 56 18.12 14.63 6.22
C ASN A 56 18.25 13.61 5.08
N THR A 57 19.21 12.70 5.21
CA THR A 57 19.24 11.49 4.38
C THR A 57 18.07 10.61 4.75
N ARG A 58 17.08 10.55 3.86
CA ARG A 58 15.97 9.60 4.01
C ARG A 58 16.50 8.21 3.71
N SER A 59 16.43 7.32 4.68
CA SER A 59 16.94 5.93 4.58
C SER A 59 16.17 5.05 3.60
N GLY A 60 14.96 5.43 3.24
CA GLY A 60 14.05 4.59 2.45
C GLY A 60 13.36 3.49 3.26
N GLU A 61 13.58 3.41 4.56
CA GLU A 61 12.98 2.39 5.43
C GLU A 61 11.45 2.33 5.29
N MET A 62 10.77 3.48 5.31
CA MET A 62 9.33 3.52 5.17
C MET A 62 8.85 2.87 3.85
N ALA A 63 9.59 3.04 2.75
CA ALA A 63 9.27 2.41 1.49
C ALA A 63 9.44 0.89 1.56
N GLN A 64 10.46 0.40 2.28
CA GLN A 64 10.71 -1.02 2.49
C GLN A 64 9.65 -1.66 3.39
N HIS A 65 9.16 -0.94 4.40
CA HIS A 65 8.15 -1.43 5.33
C HIS A 65 6.82 -1.79 4.67
N TRP A 66 6.47 -1.24 3.51
CA TRP A 66 5.31 -1.71 2.76
C TRP A 66 5.43 -3.16 2.33
N SER A 67 6.63 -3.63 1.98
CA SER A 67 6.84 -5.02 1.57
C SER A 67 7.06 -5.96 2.75
N THR A 68 7.69 -5.50 3.82
CA THR A 68 8.00 -6.36 4.98
C THR A 68 6.82 -6.53 5.94
N ASP A 69 5.98 -5.51 6.08
CA ASP A 69 4.88 -5.51 7.05
C ASP A 69 3.56 -6.00 6.44
N SER A 70 3.46 -6.02 5.10
CA SER A 70 2.25 -6.48 4.41
C SER A 70 2.21 -8.00 4.29
N GLN A 71 1.03 -8.56 4.47
CA GLN A 71 0.75 -9.98 4.22
C GLN A 71 0.12 -10.14 2.84
N THR A 72 0.94 -10.55 1.87
CA THR A 72 0.50 -10.74 0.48
C THR A 72 -0.12 -12.12 0.27
N ILE A 73 0.37 -13.15 0.97
CA ILE A 73 -0.19 -14.49 0.92
C ILE A 73 -1.55 -14.48 1.60
N PRO A 74 -2.63 -14.87 0.90
CA PRO A 74 -3.98 -14.78 1.45
C PRO A 74 -4.26 -15.85 2.50
N GLU A 75 -4.88 -15.46 3.59
CA GLU A 75 -5.55 -16.37 4.52
C GLU A 75 -6.92 -16.74 3.96
N MET A 76 -7.11 -18.03 3.70
CA MET A 76 -8.37 -18.54 3.14
C MET A 76 -9.32 -18.97 4.27
N THR A 77 -10.52 -18.39 4.30
CA THR A 77 -11.58 -18.78 5.24
C THR A 77 -12.86 -19.00 4.44
N GLY A 78 -13.17 -20.27 4.19
CA GLY A 78 -14.32 -20.63 3.34
C GLY A 78 -14.19 -20.03 1.94
N SER A 79 -15.08 -19.11 1.59
CA SER A 79 -15.09 -18.41 0.30
C SER A 79 -14.44 -17.01 0.35
N SER A 80 -13.69 -16.70 1.41
CA SER A 80 -13.00 -15.39 1.56
C SER A 80 -11.49 -15.56 1.51
N ALA A 81 -10.83 -14.65 0.80
CA ALA A 81 -9.38 -14.51 0.78
C ALA A 81 -9.01 -13.16 1.43
N LYS A 82 -8.24 -13.20 2.52
CA LYS A 82 -7.83 -12.01 3.27
C LYS A 82 -6.34 -11.78 3.10
N THR A 83 -5.97 -10.58 2.68
CA THR A 83 -4.60 -10.08 2.64
C THR A 83 -4.51 -8.77 3.44
N THR A 84 -3.32 -8.35 3.82
CA THR A 84 -3.14 -7.14 4.61
C THR A 84 -2.09 -6.24 3.97
N LEU A 85 -2.44 -4.96 3.73
CA LEU A 85 -1.49 -3.91 3.39
C LEU A 85 -1.17 -3.13 4.66
N ALA A 86 0.08 -3.13 5.09
CA ALA A 86 0.51 -2.49 6.33
C ALA A 86 1.86 -1.78 6.17
N ASN A 87 2.06 -0.78 7.02
CA ASN A 87 3.35 -0.11 7.21
C ASN A 87 3.41 0.34 8.67
N ASN A 88 4.30 -0.28 9.45
CA ASN A 88 4.38 -0.10 10.90
C ASN A 88 5.32 1.04 11.33
N MET A 89 5.84 1.83 10.38
CA MET A 89 6.66 3.00 10.72
C MET A 89 5.83 4.04 11.48
N GLN A 90 6.35 4.49 12.61
CA GLN A 90 5.64 5.42 13.52
C GLN A 90 5.15 6.70 12.85
N TYR A 91 5.88 7.17 11.82
CA TYR A 91 5.53 8.39 11.09
C TYR A 91 4.76 8.13 9.78
N ALA A 92 4.41 6.86 9.47
CA ALA A 92 3.75 6.52 8.22
C ALA A 92 2.41 7.25 8.03
N SER A 93 1.61 7.37 9.10
CA SER A 93 0.34 8.11 9.07
C SER A 93 0.55 9.60 8.80
N TYR A 94 1.56 10.23 9.40
CA TYR A 94 1.88 11.64 9.17
C TYR A 94 2.25 11.91 7.71
N VAL A 95 3.00 11.01 7.09
CA VAL A 95 3.38 11.11 5.68
C VAL A 95 2.20 10.82 4.76
N ASN A 96 1.37 9.83 5.12
CA ASN A 96 0.20 9.45 4.33
C ASN A 96 -0.90 10.51 4.36
N ASP A 97 -1.30 10.94 5.56
CA ASP A 97 -2.49 11.78 5.77
C ASP A 97 -2.14 13.28 5.82
N GLY A 98 -0.85 13.59 5.99
CA GLY A 98 -0.38 14.93 6.24
C GLY A 98 -0.49 15.32 7.71
N HIS A 99 0.12 16.45 8.05
CA HIS A 99 0.16 16.93 9.43
C HIS A 99 0.37 18.44 9.51
N ARG A 100 0.02 19.02 10.64
CA ARG A 100 0.37 20.41 10.94
C ARG A 100 1.79 20.49 11.44
N MET A 101 2.54 21.48 10.98
CA MET A 101 3.82 21.84 11.54
C MET A 101 3.62 22.91 12.61
N ASP A 102 3.36 22.48 13.83
CA ASP A 102 3.25 23.40 14.95
C ASP A 102 4.61 24.00 15.29
N ARG A 103 4.59 25.27 15.65
CA ARG A 103 5.82 25.98 16.03
C ARG A 103 6.34 25.41 17.35
N HIS A 104 7.55 24.87 17.32
CA HIS A 104 8.21 24.32 18.50
C HIS A 104 9.71 24.63 18.51
N TYR A 105 10.28 24.62 19.70
CA TYR A 105 11.72 24.84 19.88
C TYR A 105 12.45 23.51 19.79
N VAL A 106 13.51 23.49 18.97
CA VAL A 106 14.40 22.34 18.84
C VAL A 106 15.76 22.74 19.44
N PRO A 107 16.10 22.20 20.63
CA PRO A 107 17.39 22.43 21.24
C PRO A 107 18.49 21.70 20.46
N GLY A 108 19.70 22.24 20.50
CA GLY A 108 20.86 21.63 19.86
C GLY A 108 20.88 21.76 18.32
N LEU A 109 20.08 22.65 17.77
CA LEU A 109 20.08 22.94 16.34
C LEU A 109 20.22 24.45 16.15
N ILE A 110 21.22 24.90 15.42
CA ILE A 110 21.43 26.31 15.08
C ILE A 110 21.39 26.50 13.58
N LYS A 111 21.06 27.71 13.14
CA LYS A 111 21.08 28.09 11.75
C LYS A 111 22.32 28.89 11.47
N ASN A 112 23.23 28.37 10.65
CA ASN A 112 24.43 29.04 10.18
C ASN A 112 24.30 29.34 8.68
N GLY A 113 23.89 30.56 8.36
CA GLY A 113 23.53 30.93 6.99
C GLY A 113 22.33 30.12 6.46
N SER A 114 22.54 29.33 5.41
CA SER A 114 21.53 28.45 4.81
C SER A 114 21.57 27.02 5.36
N MET A 115 22.52 26.69 6.23
CA MET A 115 22.71 25.34 6.78
C MET A 115 22.17 25.23 8.21
N LEU A 116 21.69 24.05 8.56
CA LEU A 116 21.36 23.69 9.94
C LEU A 116 22.53 22.89 10.50
N GLU A 117 23.05 23.34 11.61
CA GLU A 117 24.17 22.71 12.30
C GLU A 117 23.74 22.16 13.65
N LYS A 118 24.15 20.93 13.93
CA LYS A 118 23.86 20.30 15.21
C LYS A 118 24.93 20.70 16.22
N VAL A 119 24.50 21.29 17.32
CA VAL A 119 25.34 21.70 18.45
C VAL A 119 24.86 21.08 19.75
N ASP A 120 25.62 21.24 20.83
CA ASP A 120 25.16 20.81 22.14
C ASP A 120 23.84 21.54 22.50
N PRO A 121 22.81 20.83 23.05
CA PRO A 121 21.53 21.44 23.42
C PRO A 121 21.63 22.62 24.39
N SER A 122 22.71 22.71 25.17
CA SER A 122 22.98 23.82 26.08
C SER A 122 23.46 25.11 25.38
N VAL A 123 23.94 25.00 24.15
CA VAL A 123 24.48 26.14 23.37
C VAL A 123 23.34 26.94 22.72
N GLY A 124 22.23 26.33 22.43
CA GLY A 124 21.09 27.00 21.83
C GLY A 124 20.15 26.07 21.08
N GLY A 125 19.24 26.67 20.32
CA GLY A 125 18.27 25.96 19.50
C GLY A 125 17.55 26.93 18.56
N ILE A 126 16.71 26.40 17.71
CA ILE A 126 15.90 27.20 16.77
C ILE A 126 14.42 26.91 16.94
N MET A 127 13.61 27.90 16.63
CA MET A 127 12.16 27.69 16.46
C MET A 127 11.91 27.16 15.06
N VAL A 128 11.30 25.98 14.98
CA VAL A 128 10.88 25.36 13.71
C VAL A 128 9.37 25.27 13.64
N GLY A 129 8.83 25.16 12.43
CA GLY A 129 7.41 25.12 12.18
C GLY A 129 6.73 26.49 12.17
N THR A 130 5.53 26.53 11.64
CA THR A 130 4.67 27.72 11.60
C THR A 130 3.26 27.31 11.98
N LYS A 131 2.55 28.17 12.73
CA LYS A 131 1.17 27.89 13.19
C LYS A 131 0.15 27.61 12.07
N THR A 132 0.50 27.87 10.83
CA THR A 132 -0.44 27.87 9.70
C THR A 132 -0.04 26.92 8.57
N THR A 133 1.10 26.26 8.64
CA THR A 133 1.56 25.41 7.55
C THR A 133 1.10 23.97 7.79
N TYR A 134 0.23 23.51 6.89
CA TYR A 134 -0.15 22.12 6.79
C TYR A 134 0.71 21.44 5.72
N VAL A 135 1.39 20.36 6.08
CA VAL A 135 2.09 19.50 5.13
C VAL A 135 1.08 18.52 4.57
N GLN A 136 0.83 18.61 3.27
CA GLN A 136 -0.13 17.71 2.62
C GLN A 136 0.37 16.26 2.63
N GLY A 137 -0.55 15.34 2.86
CA GLY A 137 -0.30 13.92 2.80
C GLY A 137 -0.05 13.44 1.37
N LEU A 138 0.68 12.35 1.24
CA LEU A 138 1.00 11.75 -0.05
C LEU A 138 -0.04 10.72 -0.50
N HIS A 139 -0.96 10.33 0.39
CA HIS A 139 -2.06 9.39 0.13
C HIS A 139 -1.61 8.08 -0.52
N MET A 140 -0.49 7.54 -0.06
CA MET A 140 0.12 6.32 -0.58
C MET A 140 -0.79 5.11 -0.41
N LYS A 141 -1.41 5.00 0.76
CA LYS A 141 -2.37 3.94 1.10
C LYS A 141 -3.60 3.97 0.19
N GLU A 142 -4.16 5.15 -0.03
CA GLU A 142 -5.36 5.35 -0.86
C GLU A 142 -5.07 4.99 -2.32
N LYS A 143 -3.90 5.39 -2.84
CA LYS A 143 -3.44 5.02 -4.19
C LYS A 143 -3.27 3.51 -4.33
N ALA A 144 -2.67 2.87 -3.33
CA ALA A 144 -2.49 1.43 -3.28
C ALA A 144 -3.82 0.67 -3.24
N ILE A 145 -4.77 1.11 -2.40
CA ILE A 145 -6.12 0.54 -2.33
C ILE A 145 -6.87 0.71 -3.66
N GLY A 146 -6.73 1.86 -4.30
CA GLY A 146 -7.27 2.11 -5.65
C GLY A 146 -6.75 1.10 -6.67
N LYS A 147 -5.43 0.86 -6.67
CA LYS A 147 -4.80 -0.13 -7.53
C LYS A 147 -5.26 -1.55 -7.21
N TYR A 148 -5.32 -1.93 -5.93
CA TYR A 148 -5.85 -3.22 -5.50
C TYR A 148 -7.22 -3.50 -6.10
N ARG A 149 -8.18 -2.58 -5.91
CA ARG A 149 -9.55 -2.70 -6.41
C ARG A 149 -9.61 -2.83 -7.93
N ALA A 150 -8.81 -2.05 -8.64
CA ALA A 150 -8.74 -2.12 -10.09
C ALA A 150 -8.18 -3.46 -10.58
N THR A 151 -7.14 -3.96 -9.93
CA THR A 151 -6.52 -5.24 -10.26
C THR A 151 -7.48 -6.40 -10.00
N VAL A 152 -8.14 -6.43 -8.83
CA VAL A 152 -9.15 -7.46 -8.50
C VAL A 152 -10.25 -7.51 -9.56
N ARG A 153 -10.84 -6.37 -9.94
CA ARG A 153 -11.88 -6.31 -10.97
C ARG A 153 -11.40 -6.87 -12.30
N LYS A 154 -10.23 -6.42 -12.75
CA LYS A 154 -9.65 -6.85 -14.03
C LYS A 154 -9.39 -8.35 -14.07
N GLU A 155 -8.77 -8.89 -13.02
CA GLU A 155 -8.41 -10.30 -12.96
C GLU A 155 -9.63 -11.21 -12.79
N LEU A 156 -10.62 -10.81 -11.98
CA LEU A 156 -11.87 -11.57 -11.87
C LEU A 156 -12.64 -11.58 -13.20
N ASP A 157 -12.80 -10.43 -13.85
CA ASP A 157 -13.44 -10.35 -15.17
C ASP A 157 -12.78 -11.27 -16.20
N LYS A 158 -11.45 -11.27 -16.23
CA LYS A 158 -10.67 -12.11 -17.12
C LYS A 158 -10.96 -13.60 -16.84
N ARG A 159 -10.86 -14.03 -15.57
CA ARG A 159 -11.03 -15.42 -15.17
C ARG A 159 -12.46 -15.92 -15.37
N VAL A 160 -13.46 -15.09 -15.11
CA VAL A 160 -14.86 -15.40 -15.39
C VAL A 160 -15.08 -15.61 -16.89
N ARG A 161 -14.59 -14.71 -17.74
CA ARG A 161 -14.73 -14.83 -19.19
C ARG A 161 -14.03 -16.07 -19.75
N GLU A 162 -12.88 -16.46 -19.22
CA GLU A 162 -12.15 -17.66 -19.63
C GLU A 162 -12.91 -18.95 -19.27
N ARG A 163 -13.67 -18.95 -18.17
CA ARG A 163 -14.40 -20.12 -17.68
C ARG A 163 -15.78 -20.30 -18.32
N PHE A 164 -16.42 -19.24 -18.74
CA PHE A 164 -17.79 -19.25 -19.23
C PHE A 164 -17.91 -18.92 -20.73
N LYS A 165 -16.83 -19.15 -21.47
CA LYS A 165 -16.84 -19.12 -22.95
C LYS A 165 -17.49 -20.31 -23.57
#